data_0aa938e07a07fd12cf62fb3b82402f99
#
_entry.id   0aa938e07a07fd12cf62fb3b82402f99
#
_cell.length_a   1.000
_cell.length_b   1.000
_cell.length_c   1.000
_cell.angle_alpha   90.00
_cell.angle_beta   90.00
_cell.angle_gamma   90.00
#
_symmetry.space_group_name_H-M   'P 1'
#
loop_
_entity.id
_entity.type
_entity.pdbx_description
1 polymer ?
#
loop_
_entity_poly.entity_id
_entity_poly.type
_entity_poly.pdbx_seq_one_letter_code
_entity_poly.pdbx_strand_id
1 'polypeptide(L)'
;HGGVHWLVVVPLSILGSFIATKIHMPTPKLLGPILATAAFSVFAGGVQPVPFWLMAAAQASIGLFMGMQLDADRIIKTEKMVPYILIGTAILIVVSIGMANVLSARYGFSLVTAFLAMAPGGIAEMSLAGMSMGENVSIILTYQLVRVLVINIFIPPLLAWWFKAKQA
;
A
#
# COMPACT_ATOMS: atom_id res chain seq x y z
N HIS A 1 -21.43 4.18 20.27
CA HIS A 1 -20.32 3.58 19.53
C HIS A 1 -19.18 4.59 19.51
N GLY A 2 -18.36 4.56 20.59
CA GLY A 2 -17.36 5.58 20.86
C GLY A 2 -16.01 5.24 20.27
N GLY A 3 -15.86 5.29 18.96
CA GLY A 3 -14.53 5.29 18.36
C GLY A 3 -13.78 6.59 18.68
N VAL A 4 -12.47 6.49 18.91
CA VAL A 4 -11.63 7.66 19.17
C VAL A 4 -11.61 8.59 17.96
N HIS A 5 -11.67 9.89 18.23
CA HIS A 5 -11.72 10.89 17.18
C HIS A 5 -10.46 10.82 16.30
N TRP A 6 -10.62 10.88 14.98
CA TRP A 6 -9.53 10.77 13.99
C TRP A 6 -8.38 11.79 14.23
N LEU A 7 -8.63 12.93 14.88
CA LEU A 7 -7.60 13.91 15.25
C LEU A 7 -6.51 13.33 16.17
N VAL A 8 -6.83 12.30 16.97
CA VAL A 8 -5.83 11.63 17.84
C VAL A 8 -4.84 10.80 17.04
N VAL A 9 -5.25 10.37 15.83
CA VAL A 9 -4.37 9.61 14.94
C VAL A 9 -3.19 10.43 14.45
N VAL A 10 -3.32 11.75 14.30
CA VAL A 10 -2.25 12.63 13.82
C VAL A 10 -1.05 12.66 14.76
N PRO A 11 -1.18 13.02 16.06
CA PRO A 11 -0.05 12.98 16.97
C PRO A 11 0.50 11.57 17.18
N LEU A 12 -0.36 10.55 17.15
CA LEU A 12 0.04 9.15 17.27
C LEU A 12 0.89 8.71 16.07
N SER A 13 0.55 9.14 14.86
CA SER A 13 1.30 8.88 13.63
C SER A 13 2.68 9.52 13.67
N ILE A 14 2.78 10.74 14.20
CA ILE A 14 4.05 11.46 14.37
C ILE A 14 4.95 10.72 15.38
N LEU A 15 4.39 10.33 16.52
CA LEU A 15 5.10 9.55 17.54
C LEU A 15 5.58 8.20 16.99
N GLY A 16 4.72 7.49 16.27
CA GLY A 16 5.06 6.22 15.63
C GLY A 16 6.21 6.36 14.63
N SER A 17 6.18 7.41 13.81
CA SER A 17 7.25 7.72 12.86
C SER A 17 8.58 8.03 13.58
N PHE A 18 8.53 8.77 14.66
CA PHE A 18 9.71 9.11 15.46
C PHE A 18 10.34 7.87 16.12
N ILE A 19 9.50 7.01 16.73
CA ILE A 19 9.94 5.75 17.35
C ILE A 19 10.54 4.82 16.30
N ALA A 20 9.89 4.65 15.15
CA ALA A 20 10.36 3.80 14.07
C ALA A 20 11.70 4.28 13.50
N THR A 21 11.92 5.60 13.43
CA THR A 21 13.19 6.18 13.01
C THR A 21 14.29 5.85 14.01
N LYS A 22 13.99 5.91 15.32
CA LYS A 22 14.96 5.63 16.39
C LYS A 22 15.37 4.14 16.44
N ILE A 23 14.46 3.24 16.03
CA ILE A 23 14.71 1.80 15.98
C ILE A 23 15.38 1.39 14.64
N HIS A 24 15.68 2.33 13.74
CA HIS A 24 16.27 2.07 12.42
C HIS A 24 15.43 1.12 11.54
N MET A 25 14.09 1.20 11.64
CA MET A 25 13.22 0.40 10.80
C MET A 25 13.36 0.79 9.31
N PRO A 26 13.23 -0.15 8.39
CA PRO A 26 13.13 0.19 6.97
C PRO A 26 11.86 1.02 6.74
N THR A 27 11.98 2.12 6.00
CA THR A 27 10.88 3.08 5.73
C THR A 27 10.13 3.56 6.99
N PRO A 28 10.82 4.16 7.99
CA PRO A 28 10.23 4.49 9.29
C PRO A 28 9.06 5.47 9.20
N LYS A 29 9.09 6.36 8.21
CA LYS A 29 8.03 7.35 7.95
C LYS A 29 6.73 6.74 7.45
N LEU A 30 6.77 5.50 6.92
CA LEU A 30 5.60 4.78 6.46
C LEU A 30 5.15 3.75 7.51
N LEU A 31 6.08 2.88 7.95
CA LEU A 31 5.77 1.79 8.87
C LEU A 31 5.42 2.27 10.28
N GLY A 32 6.09 3.32 10.75
CA GLY A 32 5.86 3.88 12.09
C GLY A 32 4.41 4.29 12.33
N PRO A 33 3.83 5.18 11.51
CA PRO A 33 2.43 5.56 11.62
C PRO A 33 1.46 4.38 11.50
N ILE A 34 1.70 3.46 10.54
CA ILE A 34 0.82 2.31 10.32
C ILE A 34 0.78 1.42 11.57
N LEU A 35 1.93 1.05 12.11
CA LEU A 35 2.01 0.18 13.29
C LEU A 35 1.45 0.85 14.54
N ALA A 36 1.75 2.14 14.75
CA ALA A 36 1.25 2.90 15.90
C ALA A 36 -0.27 3.02 15.85
N THR A 37 -0.84 3.37 14.71
CA THR A 37 -2.29 3.51 14.56
C THR A 37 -3.00 2.16 14.59
N ALA A 38 -2.43 1.10 14.04
CA ALA A 38 -2.97 -0.25 14.11
C ALA A 38 -3.01 -0.76 15.56
N ALA A 39 -1.89 -0.65 16.29
CA ALA A 39 -1.82 -1.02 17.69
C ALA A 39 -2.84 -0.23 18.53
N PHE A 40 -2.90 1.08 18.35
CA PHE A 40 -3.86 1.92 19.07
C PHE A 40 -5.31 1.55 18.75
N SER A 41 -5.64 1.27 17.49
CA SER A 41 -6.97 0.86 17.07
C SER A 41 -7.44 -0.42 17.75
N VAL A 42 -6.53 -1.38 17.96
CA VAL A 42 -6.80 -2.63 18.67
C VAL A 42 -7.13 -2.36 20.15
N PHE A 43 -6.36 -1.49 20.82
CA PHE A 43 -6.56 -1.18 22.24
C PHE A 43 -7.72 -0.21 22.52
N ALA A 44 -7.99 0.72 21.59
CA ALA A 44 -9.00 1.77 21.76
C ALA A 44 -10.41 1.38 21.25
N GLY A 45 -10.57 0.15 20.74
CA GLY A 45 -11.87 -0.30 20.23
C GLY A 45 -12.29 0.32 18.89
N GLY A 46 -11.31 0.82 18.12
CA GLY A 46 -11.52 1.41 16.81
C GLY A 46 -11.33 2.93 16.77
N VAL A 47 -11.06 3.44 15.58
CA VAL A 47 -10.93 4.88 15.30
C VAL A 47 -12.07 5.30 14.36
N GLN A 48 -12.61 6.50 14.56
CA GLN A 48 -13.62 7.04 13.65
C GLN A 48 -13.06 7.19 12.24
N PRO A 49 -13.86 6.93 11.21
CA PRO A 49 -13.42 7.07 9.83
C PRO A 49 -12.99 8.50 9.53
N VAL A 50 -11.89 8.63 8.82
CA VAL A 50 -11.38 9.94 8.35
C VAL A 50 -12.38 10.54 7.35
N PRO A 51 -12.72 11.82 7.44
CA PRO A 51 -13.61 12.46 6.49
C PRO A 51 -13.12 12.32 5.04
N PHE A 52 -14.03 12.02 4.13
CA PHE A 52 -13.71 11.79 2.71
C PHE A 52 -12.93 12.96 2.07
N TRP A 53 -13.30 14.20 2.39
CA TRP A 53 -12.62 15.38 1.84
C TRP A 53 -11.14 15.46 2.25
N LEU A 54 -10.79 15.02 3.47
CA LEU A 54 -9.40 15.02 3.95
C LEU A 54 -8.59 13.93 3.24
N MET A 55 -9.19 12.77 3.02
CA MET A 55 -8.58 11.68 2.25
C MET A 55 -8.37 12.10 0.79
N ALA A 56 -9.37 12.74 0.17
CA ALA A 56 -9.26 13.26 -1.19
C ALA A 56 -8.17 14.33 -1.31
N ALA A 57 -8.09 15.25 -0.35
CA ALA A 57 -7.05 16.28 -0.31
C ALA A 57 -5.65 15.69 -0.17
N ALA A 58 -5.48 14.67 0.68
CA ALA A 58 -4.22 13.96 0.83
C ALA A 58 -3.80 13.23 -0.46
N GLN A 59 -4.73 12.54 -1.11
CA GLN A 59 -4.47 11.87 -2.40
C GLN A 59 -4.13 12.86 -3.51
N ALA A 60 -4.86 13.97 -3.60
CA ALA A 60 -4.57 15.04 -4.55
C ALA A 60 -3.17 15.65 -4.31
N SER A 61 -2.78 15.85 -3.05
CA SER A 61 -1.45 16.35 -2.69
C SER A 61 -0.33 15.39 -3.10
N ILE A 62 -0.51 14.09 -2.90
CA ILE A 62 0.45 13.05 -3.34
C ILE A 62 0.52 13.02 -4.87
N GLY A 63 -0.63 13.06 -5.56
CA GLY A 63 -0.68 13.08 -7.02
C GLY A 63 0.02 14.31 -7.60
N LEU A 64 -0.23 15.49 -7.02
CA LEU A 64 0.43 16.72 -7.42
C LEU A 64 1.95 16.67 -7.19
N PHE A 65 2.39 16.19 -6.02
CA PHE A 65 3.80 16.03 -5.70
C PHE A 65 4.51 15.07 -6.67
N MET A 66 3.90 13.93 -6.99
CA MET A 66 4.43 13.00 -7.98
C MET A 66 4.42 13.59 -9.38
N GLY A 67 3.35 14.29 -9.76
CA GLY A 67 3.24 14.97 -11.06
C GLY A 67 4.32 16.04 -11.25
N MET A 68 4.64 16.81 -10.22
CA MET A 68 5.71 17.82 -10.26
C MET A 68 7.12 17.22 -10.42
N GLN A 69 7.32 15.97 -10.08
CA GLN A 69 8.60 15.27 -10.30
C GLN A 69 8.74 14.69 -11.71
N LEU A 70 7.67 14.69 -12.50
CA LEU A 70 7.70 14.21 -13.88
C LEU A 70 8.33 15.28 -14.77
N ASP A 71 9.46 14.93 -15.35
CA ASP A 71 10.16 15.74 -16.34
C ASP A 71 9.66 15.35 -17.73
N ALA A 72 8.93 16.27 -18.38
CA ALA A 72 8.34 16.03 -19.71
C ALA A 72 9.38 15.61 -20.76
N ASP A 73 10.57 16.21 -20.71
CA ASP A 73 11.67 15.86 -21.63
C ASP A 73 12.18 14.44 -21.43
N ARG A 74 12.15 13.95 -20.19
CA ARG A 74 12.52 12.56 -19.90
C ARG A 74 11.45 11.58 -20.35
N ILE A 75 10.18 11.94 -20.24
CA ILE A 75 9.06 11.09 -20.69
C ILE A 75 9.14 10.89 -22.21
N ILE A 76 9.36 11.96 -22.98
CA ILE A 76 9.49 11.89 -24.45
C ILE A 76 10.69 11.05 -24.86
N LYS A 77 11.83 11.17 -24.16
CA LYS A 77 13.01 10.35 -24.42
C LYS A 77 12.83 8.87 -24.03
N THR A 78 11.80 8.55 -23.29
CA THR A 78 11.52 7.21 -22.75
C THR A 78 10.51 6.43 -23.62
N GLU A 79 10.12 6.93 -24.80
CA GLU A 79 9.15 6.28 -25.70
C GLU A 79 9.46 4.78 -25.92
N LYS A 80 10.73 4.43 -26.04
CA LYS A 80 11.17 3.05 -26.25
C LYS A 80 10.90 2.13 -25.04
N MET A 81 10.68 2.68 -23.84
CA MET A 81 10.40 1.90 -22.64
C MET A 81 8.89 1.66 -22.44
N VAL A 82 8.04 2.44 -23.09
CA VAL A 82 6.58 2.32 -22.96
C VAL A 82 6.08 0.88 -23.26
N PRO A 83 6.48 0.21 -24.36
CA PRO A 83 6.03 -1.14 -24.62
C PRO A 83 6.48 -2.14 -23.53
N TYR A 84 7.69 -1.98 -22.98
CA TYR A 84 8.17 -2.84 -21.90
C TYR A 84 7.34 -2.65 -20.62
N ILE A 85 6.97 -1.41 -20.29
CA ILE A 85 6.13 -1.09 -19.14
C ILE A 85 4.73 -1.70 -19.33
N LEU A 86 4.14 -1.57 -20.53
CA LEU A 86 2.83 -2.13 -20.84
C LEU A 86 2.84 -3.67 -20.75
N ILE A 87 3.84 -4.32 -21.31
CA ILE A 87 3.99 -5.78 -21.22
C ILE A 87 4.17 -6.21 -19.76
N GLY A 88 5.04 -5.53 -19.00
CA GLY A 88 5.26 -5.82 -17.59
C GLY A 88 3.97 -5.68 -16.78
N THR A 89 3.21 -4.61 -17.00
CA THR A 89 1.92 -4.40 -16.36
C THR A 89 0.89 -5.47 -16.74
N ALA A 90 0.82 -5.84 -18.01
CA ALA A 90 -0.06 -6.91 -18.48
C ALA A 90 0.28 -8.26 -17.82
N ILE A 91 1.56 -8.60 -17.72
CA ILE A 91 2.02 -9.81 -17.02
C ILE A 91 1.61 -9.77 -15.56
N LEU A 92 1.80 -8.65 -14.86
CA LEU A 92 1.40 -8.50 -13.46
C LEU A 92 -0.10 -8.69 -13.27
N ILE A 93 -0.93 -8.16 -14.16
CA ILE A 93 -2.38 -8.34 -14.13
C ILE A 93 -2.75 -9.82 -14.31
N VAL A 94 -2.18 -10.49 -15.30
CA VAL A 94 -2.45 -11.91 -15.58
C VAL A 94 -2.04 -12.78 -14.39
N VAL A 95 -0.87 -12.53 -13.81
CA VAL A 95 -0.40 -13.23 -12.60
C VAL A 95 -1.34 -12.97 -11.41
N SER A 96 -1.78 -11.73 -11.22
CA SER A 96 -2.72 -11.38 -10.16
C SER A 96 -4.06 -12.09 -10.32
N ILE A 97 -4.59 -12.20 -11.54
CA ILE A 97 -5.81 -12.96 -11.83
C ILE A 97 -5.60 -14.45 -11.54
N GLY A 98 -4.46 -15.02 -11.95
CA GLY A 98 -4.12 -16.41 -11.65
C GLY A 98 -4.09 -16.69 -10.16
N MET A 99 -3.39 -15.83 -9.38
CA MET A 99 -3.34 -15.94 -7.92
C MET A 99 -4.71 -15.74 -7.27
N ALA A 100 -5.52 -14.80 -7.77
CA ALA A 100 -6.87 -14.56 -7.29
C ALA A 100 -7.76 -15.81 -7.46
N ASN A 101 -7.66 -16.49 -8.59
CA ASN A 101 -8.39 -17.76 -8.82
C ASN A 101 -7.98 -18.84 -7.82
N VAL A 102 -6.68 -19.00 -7.56
CA VAL A 102 -6.19 -19.97 -6.56
C VAL A 102 -6.69 -19.59 -5.15
N LEU A 103 -6.65 -18.33 -4.79
CA LEU A 103 -7.10 -17.85 -3.49
C LEU A 103 -8.61 -18.03 -3.31
N SER A 104 -9.39 -17.69 -4.34
CA SER A 104 -10.84 -17.90 -4.37
C SER A 104 -11.20 -19.39 -4.21
N ALA A 105 -10.52 -20.26 -4.97
CA ALA A 105 -10.77 -21.70 -4.92
C ALA A 105 -10.38 -22.35 -3.57
N ARG A 106 -9.33 -21.84 -2.92
CA ARG A 106 -8.83 -22.42 -1.66
C ARG A 106 -9.57 -21.94 -0.42
N TYR A 107 -9.99 -20.69 -0.41
CA TYR A 107 -10.55 -20.04 0.80
C TYR A 107 -12.01 -19.63 0.64
N GLY A 108 -12.62 -19.85 -0.53
CA GLY A 108 -14.01 -19.52 -0.77
C GLY A 108 -14.32 -18.02 -0.85
N PHE A 109 -13.29 -17.16 -1.04
CA PHE A 109 -13.50 -15.74 -1.24
C PHE A 109 -14.13 -15.49 -2.63
N SER A 110 -14.87 -14.38 -2.76
CA SER A 110 -15.31 -13.95 -4.09
C SER A 110 -14.06 -13.66 -4.96
N LEU A 111 -14.16 -13.92 -6.25
CA LEU A 111 -13.06 -13.67 -7.18
C LEU A 111 -12.65 -12.20 -7.17
N VAL A 112 -13.60 -11.29 -6.96
CA VAL A 112 -13.37 -9.86 -6.88
C VAL A 112 -12.57 -9.50 -5.63
N THR A 113 -12.97 -10.01 -4.44
CA THR A 113 -12.20 -9.84 -3.20
C THR A 113 -10.77 -10.37 -3.36
N ALA A 114 -10.63 -11.59 -3.91
CA ALA A 114 -9.31 -12.20 -4.12
C ALA A 114 -8.45 -11.41 -5.12
N PHE A 115 -9.03 -10.90 -6.19
CA PHE A 115 -8.32 -10.07 -7.15
C PHE A 115 -7.88 -8.73 -6.54
N LEU A 116 -8.77 -8.01 -5.87
CA LEU A 116 -8.44 -6.74 -5.20
C LEU A 116 -7.40 -6.92 -4.08
N ALA A 117 -7.38 -8.09 -3.43
CA ALA A 117 -6.37 -8.44 -2.43
C ALA A 117 -4.99 -8.66 -3.05
N MET A 118 -4.92 -9.29 -4.24
CA MET A 118 -3.67 -9.68 -4.90
C MET A 118 -3.15 -8.65 -5.91
N ALA A 119 -4.03 -7.85 -6.51
CA ALA A 119 -3.65 -6.87 -7.54
C ALA A 119 -2.67 -5.83 -7.00
N PRO A 120 -1.63 -5.50 -7.79
CA PRO A 120 -0.68 -4.45 -7.44
C PRO A 120 -1.37 -3.08 -7.59
N GLY A 121 -1.86 -2.54 -6.48
CA GLY A 121 -2.53 -1.24 -6.44
C GLY A 121 -2.35 -0.56 -5.09
N GLY A 122 -2.84 0.66 -4.96
CA GLY A 122 -2.86 1.39 -3.70
C GLY A 122 -3.86 0.78 -2.72
N ILE A 123 -3.50 0.76 -1.44
CA ILE A 123 -4.36 0.19 -0.39
C ILE A 123 -5.70 0.91 -0.33
N ALA A 124 -5.70 2.25 -0.44
CA ALA A 124 -6.90 3.05 -0.37
C ALA A 124 -7.82 2.83 -1.57
N GLU A 125 -7.26 2.78 -2.77
CA GLU A 125 -8.00 2.60 -4.02
C GLU A 125 -8.64 1.22 -4.09
N MET A 126 -7.89 0.16 -3.75
CA MET A 126 -8.39 -1.21 -3.76
C MET A 126 -9.47 -1.43 -2.69
N SER A 127 -9.31 -0.79 -1.52
CA SER A 127 -10.31 -0.85 -0.45
C SER A 127 -11.60 -0.13 -0.84
N LEU A 128 -11.47 1.05 -1.46
CA LEU A 128 -12.62 1.82 -1.93
C LEU A 128 -13.38 1.08 -3.04
N ALA A 129 -12.64 0.47 -3.98
CA ALA A 129 -13.23 -0.39 -5.00
C ALA A 129 -13.98 -1.57 -4.38
N GLY A 130 -13.38 -2.25 -3.40
CA GLY A 130 -14.02 -3.33 -2.65
C GLY A 130 -15.30 -2.88 -1.95
N MET A 131 -15.27 -1.72 -1.28
CA MET A 131 -16.47 -1.14 -0.64
C MET A 131 -17.58 -0.86 -1.65
N SER A 132 -17.25 -0.27 -2.79
CA SER A 132 -18.23 0.07 -3.83
C SER A 132 -18.89 -1.16 -4.47
N MET A 133 -18.20 -2.30 -4.45
CA MET A 133 -18.68 -3.60 -4.97
C MET A 133 -19.32 -4.48 -3.89
N GLY A 134 -19.41 -4.01 -2.64
CA GLY A 134 -19.96 -4.79 -1.52
C GLY A 134 -19.07 -5.96 -1.08
N GLU A 135 -17.78 -5.91 -1.38
CA GLU A 135 -16.83 -6.96 -1.09
C GLU A 135 -16.22 -6.87 0.31
N ASN A 136 -15.51 -7.91 0.75
CA ASN A 136 -14.93 -7.95 2.09
C ASN A 136 -13.64 -7.11 2.17
N VAL A 137 -13.80 -5.84 2.53
CA VAL A 137 -12.71 -4.85 2.62
C VAL A 137 -11.65 -5.27 3.63
N SER A 138 -12.03 -5.94 4.73
CA SER A 138 -11.08 -6.39 5.75
C SER A 138 -10.07 -7.38 5.18
N ILE A 139 -10.51 -8.31 4.33
CA ILE A 139 -9.65 -9.26 3.65
C ILE A 139 -8.71 -8.52 2.69
N ILE A 140 -9.28 -7.62 1.85
CA ILE A 140 -8.49 -6.83 0.89
C ILE A 140 -7.39 -6.05 1.62
N LEU A 141 -7.74 -5.32 2.68
CA LEU A 141 -6.79 -4.56 3.49
C LEU A 141 -5.71 -5.44 4.09
N THR A 142 -6.06 -6.58 4.67
CA THR A 142 -5.10 -7.48 5.31
C THR A 142 -4.04 -7.96 4.31
N TYR A 143 -4.45 -8.45 3.16
CA TYR A 143 -3.51 -8.92 2.13
C TYR A 143 -2.66 -7.78 1.57
N GLN A 144 -3.24 -6.62 1.31
CA GLN A 144 -2.51 -5.44 0.84
C GLN A 144 -1.46 -4.97 1.86
N LEU A 145 -1.82 -4.91 3.16
CA LEU A 145 -0.90 -4.53 4.23
C LEU A 145 0.24 -5.54 4.39
N VAL A 146 -0.08 -6.84 4.44
CA VAL A 146 0.94 -7.89 4.53
C VAL A 146 1.92 -7.80 3.36
N ARG A 147 1.42 -7.62 2.14
CA ARG A 147 2.27 -7.45 0.95
C ARG A 147 3.21 -6.26 1.10
N VAL A 148 2.69 -5.09 1.49
CA VAL A 148 3.51 -3.88 1.67
C VAL A 148 4.55 -4.09 2.75
N LEU A 149 4.20 -4.72 3.88
CA LEU A 149 5.13 -5.04 4.94
C LEU A 149 6.23 -6.00 4.48
N VAL A 150 5.86 -7.08 3.81
CA VAL A 150 6.82 -8.06 3.28
C VAL A 150 7.78 -7.41 2.29
N ILE A 151 7.27 -6.64 1.33
CA ILE A 151 8.12 -5.95 0.35
C ILE A 151 9.08 -4.98 1.04
N ASN A 152 8.59 -4.14 1.97
CA ASN A 152 9.43 -3.14 2.64
C ASN A 152 10.47 -3.76 3.59
N ILE A 153 10.20 -4.91 4.18
CA ILE A 153 11.12 -5.58 5.10
C ILE A 153 12.15 -6.41 4.33
N PHE A 154 11.73 -7.15 3.30
CA PHE A 154 12.60 -8.14 2.63
C PHE A 154 13.34 -7.59 1.41
N ILE A 155 12.72 -6.72 0.61
CA ILE A 155 13.33 -6.25 -0.64
C ILE A 155 14.59 -5.40 -0.42
N PRO A 156 14.63 -4.41 0.51
CA PRO A 156 15.83 -3.61 0.71
C PRO A 156 17.07 -4.42 1.11
N PRO A 157 17.02 -5.33 2.10
CA PRO A 157 18.18 -6.15 2.45
C PRO A 157 18.57 -7.13 1.33
N LEU A 158 17.60 -7.68 0.58
CA LEU A 158 17.87 -8.56 -0.54
C LEU A 158 18.62 -7.84 -1.66
N LEU A 159 18.20 -6.63 -2.01
CA LEU A 159 18.87 -5.80 -2.98
C LEU A 159 20.28 -5.39 -2.52
N ALA A 160 20.42 -5.00 -1.24
CA ALA A 160 21.72 -4.65 -0.68
C ALA A 160 22.70 -5.83 -0.73
N TRP A 161 22.23 -7.03 -0.43
CA TRP A 161 23.02 -8.25 -0.54
C TRP A 161 23.41 -8.55 -1.99
N TRP A 162 22.48 -8.44 -2.94
CA TRP A 162 22.74 -8.69 -4.35
C TRP A 162 23.74 -7.71 -4.95
N PHE A 163 23.61 -6.41 -4.64
CA PHE A 163 24.56 -5.40 -5.13
C PHE A 163 25.96 -5.59 -4.54
N LYS A 164 26.07 -6.00 -3.27
CA LYS A 164 27.37 -6.35 -2.66
C LYS A 164 28.01 -7.56 -3.35
N ALA A 165 27.22 -8.59 -3.68
CA ALA A 165 27.72 -9.78 -4.37
C ALA A 165 28.19 -9.50 -5.82
N LYS A 166 27.74 -8.41 -6.43
CA LYS A 166 28.12 -8.04 -7.80
C LYS A 166 29.33 -7.08 -7.87
N GLN A 167 29.76 -6.56 -6.72
CA GLN A 167 30.93 -5.67 -6.58
C GLN A 167 32.17 -6.41 -6.04
N ALA A 168 32.03 -7.65 -5.66
CA ALA A 168 33.11 -8.57 -5.29
C ALA A 168 33.44 -9.51 -6.45
#